data_b43c456a9b7c0a655156bc51e25a0a06
#
_entry.id   b43c456a9b7c0a655156bc51e25a0a06
#
_cell.length_a   1.000
_cell.length_b   1.000
_cell.length_c   1.000
_cell.angle_alpha   90.00
_cell.angle_beta   90.00
_cell.angle_gamma   90.00
#
_symmetry.space_group_name_H-M   'P 1'
#
loop_
_entity.id
_entity.type
_entity.pdbx_description
1 polymer ?
#
loop_
_entity_poly.entity_id
_entity_poly.type
_entity_poly.pdbx_seq_one_letter_code
_entity_poly.pdbx_strand_id
1 'polypeptide(L)'
;MGHSLGGAMASDYLAEHEDKVAGLTLLGAYPNESLSQSSHSVVTLYGSEDQIINQQGFTEGRNKLPVTARYYEIAGGNHSGFGNYGEQSGDGIASISSAEQQAITIAKIMEIWKGN
;
A
#
# COMPACT_ATOMS: atom_id res chain seq x y z
N MET A 1 3.04 8.21 2.03
CA MET A 1 3.25 6.76 1.91
C MET A 1 3.19 6.13 3.30
N GLY A 2 2.61 4.98 3.41
CA GLY A 2 2.54 4.27 4.68
C GLY A 2 2.37 2.77 4.50
N HIS A 3 2.91 2.01 5.46
CA HIS A 3 2.83 0.56 5.52
C HIS A 3 1.89 0.14 6.64
N SER A 4 0.95 -0.77 6.33
CA SER A 4 0.02 -1.35 7.30
C SER A 4 -0.78 -0.25 8.03
N LEU A 5 -0.76 -0.22 9.35
CA LEU A 5 -1.44 0.83 10.13
C LEU A 5 -0.96 2.23 9.74
N GLY A 6 0.34 2.39 9.44
CA GLY A 6 0.89 3.65 8.93
C GLY A 6 0.24 4.08 7.62
N GLY A 7 -0.11 3.12 6.76
CA GLY A 7 -0.85 3.39 5.53
C GLY A 7 -2.27 3.90 5.80
N ALA A 8 -2.97 3.27 6.73
CA ALA A 8 -4.30 3.73 7.14
C ALA A 8 -4.24 5.14 7.72
N MET A 9 -3.22 5.42 8.54
CA MET A 9 -3.03 6.76 9.12
C MET A 9 -2.67 7.79 8.05
N ALA A 10 -1.87 7.42 7.06
CA ALA A 10 -1.54 8.31 5.94
C ALA A 10 -2.79 8.65 5.12
N SER A 11 -3.69 7.68 4.92
CA SER A 11 -4.95 7.92 4.21
C SER A 11 -5.88 8.83 5.00
N ASP A 12 -5.91 8.70 6.33
CA ASP A 12 -6.68 9.61 7.19
C ASP A 12 -6.15 11.04 7.09
N TYR A 13 -4.81 11.18 7.06
CA TYR A 13 -4.21 12.50 6.87
C TYR A 13 -4.60 13.12 5.54
N LEU A 14 -4.57 12.34 4.46
CA LEU A 14 -5.00 12.82 3.15
C LEU A 14 -6.45 13.30 3.17
N ALA A 15 -7.34 12.54 3.81
CA ALA A 15 -8.76 12.88 3.88
C ALA A 15 -9.00 14.24 4.55
N GLU A 16 -8.14 14.61 5.50
CA GLU A 16 -8.25 15.87 6.25
C GLU A 16 -7.43 17.02 5.65
N HIS A 17 -6.43 16.71 4.81
CA HIS A 17 -5.47 17.69 4.32
C HIS A 17 -5.22 17.54 2.82
N GLU A 18 -6.27 17.43 2.02
CA GLU A 18 -6.15 17.17 0.58
C GLU A 18 -5.30 18.20 -0.16
N ASP A 19 -5.34 19.46 0.27
CA ASP A 19 -4.58 20.55 -0.35
C ASP A 19 -3.06 20.49 -0.06
N LYS A 20 -2.64 19.65 0.89
CA LYS A 20 -1.24 19.56 1.33
C LYS A 20 -0.55 18.28 0.87
N VAL A 21 -1.26 17.40 0.19
CA VAL A 21 -0.75 16.08 -0.19
C VAL A 21 -0.79 15.94 -1.70
N ALA A 22 0.34 15.55 -2.31
CA ALA A 22 0.43 15.35 -3.76
C ALA A 22 -0.18 14.02 -4.20
N GLY A 23 -0.10 12.99 -3.35
CA GLY A 23 -0.64 11.68 -3.67
C GLY A 23 -0.44 10.72 -2.50
N LEU A 24 -0.93 9.50 -2.64
CA LEU A 24 -0.90 8.49 -1.57
C LEU A 24 -0.37 7.17 -2.12
N THR A 25 0.60 6.59 -1.41
CA THR A 25 1.09 5.24 -1.67
C THR A 25 0.84 4.38 -0.44
N LEU A 26 0.11 3.29 -0.63
CA LEU A 26 -0.21 2.33 0.43
C LEU A 26 0.59 1.05 0.22
N LEU A 27 1.27 0.60 1.27
CA LEU A 27 2.07 -0.63 1.25
C LEU A 27 1.42 -1.65 2.18
N GLY A 28 0.76 -2.66 1.61
CA GLY A 28 0.05 -3.66 2.40
C GLY A 28 -0.99 -3.04 3.33
N ALA A 29 -1.75 -2.08 2.83
CA ALA A 29 -2.68 -1.30 3.65
C ALA A 29 -3.94 -0.92 2.86
N TYR A 30 -4.96 -0.50 3.57
CA TYR A 30 -6.19 0.01 2.98
C TYR A 30 -6.70 1.20 3.84
N PRO A 31 -7.50 2.11 3.25
CA PRO A 31 -7.97 3.28 4.00
C PRO A 31 -9.09 2.94 4.98
N ASN A 32 -9.17 3.69 6.07
CA ASN A 32 -10.28 3.62 7.02
C ASN A 32 -11.48 4.43 6.54
N GLU A 33 -11.23 5.64 6.05
CA GLU A 33 -12.25 6.55 5.58
C GLU A 33 -12.30 6.58 4.07
N SER A 34 -13.45 7.01 3.51
CA SER A 34 -13.61 7.05 2.06
C SER A 34 -12.80 8.18 1.44
N LEU A 35 -12.02 7.84 0.42
CA LEU A 35 -11.31 8.77 -0.45
C LEU A 35 -11.85 8.68 -1.88
N SER A 36 -13.05 8.10 -2.05
CA SER A 36 -13.61 7.83 -3.38
C SER A 36 -13.84 9.09 -4.21
N GLN A 37 -14.00 10.23 -3.56
CA GLN A 37 -14.20 11.52 -4.23
C GLN A 37 -12.91 12.33 -4.34
N SER A 38 -11.79 11.80 -3.86
CA SER A 38 -10.49 12.49 -3.95
C SER A 38 -10.00 12.53 -5.39
N SER A 39 -9.40 13.64 -5.78
CA SER A 39 -8.74 13.80 -7.07
C SER A 39 -7.28 13.35 -7.03
N HIS A 40 -6.77 12.96 -5.88
CA HIS A 40 -5.38 12.54 -5.71
C HIS A 40 -5.12 11.19 -6.36
N SER A 41 -3.90 11.01 -6.85
CA SER A 41 -3.43 9.71 -7.32
C SER A 41 -3.16 8.81 -6.12
N VAL A 42 -3.72 7.60 -6.14
CA VAL A 42 -3.53 6.60 -5.10
C VAL A 42 -2.95 5.34 -5.73
N VAL A 43 -1.92 4.79 -5.11
CA VAL A 43 -1.26 3.56 -5.53
C VAL A 43 -1.17 2.63 -4.34
N THR A 44 -1.57 1.38 -4.53
CA THR A 44 -1.48 0.34 -3.50
C THR A 44 -0.57 -0.77 -4.01
N LEU A 45 0.46 -1.09 -3.22
CA LEU A 45 1.32 -2.24 -3.47
C LEU A 45 1.11 -3.25 -2.34
N TYR A 46 1.05 -4.53 -2.69
CA TYR A 46 0.83 -5.60 -1.72
C TYR A 46 1.54 -6.86 -2.16
N GLY A 47 1.94 -7.69 -1.20
CA GLY A 47 2.59 -8.97 -1.49
C GLY A 47 1.58 -10.07 -1.74
N SER A 48 1.89 -10.95 -2.70
CA SER A 48 1.02 -12.10 -2.99
C SER A 48 0.92 -13.06 -1.80
N GLU A 49 1.93 -13.07 -0.92
CA GLU A 49 2.00 -13.94 0.26
C GLU A 49 1.65 -13.22 1.57
N ASP A 50 1.05 -12.03 1.50
CA ASP A 50 0.61 -11.28 2.68
C ASP A 50 -0.55 -12.02 3.35
N GLN A 51 -0.31 -12.53 4.56
CA GLN A 51 -1.31 -13.25 5.38
C GLN A 51 -1.76 -12.41 6.58
N ILE A 52 -1.22 -11.21 6.73
CA ILE A 52 -1.56 -10.33 7.86
C ILE A 52 -2.70 -9.40 7.51
N ILE A 53 -2.70 -8.86 6.28
CA ILE A 53 -3.72 -7.93 5.86
C ILE A 53 -5.11 -8.60 5.92
N ASN A 54 -6.08 -7.88 6.48
CA ASN A 54 -7.46 -8.37 6.52
C ASN A 54 -8.02 -8.33 5.10
N GLN A 55 -8.27 -9.51 4.52
CA GLN A 55 -8.72 -9.61 3.13
C GLN A 55 -10.08 -8.95 2.89
N GLN A 56 -10.99 -9.06 3.85
CA GLN A 56 -12.29 -8.39 3.73
C GLN A 56 -12.12 -6.87 3.76
N GLY A 57 -11.33 -6.36 4.71
CA GLY A 57 -11.03 -4.93 4.79
C GLY A 57 -10.31 -4.40 3.57
N PHE A 58 -9.38 -5.19 3.03
CA PHE A 58 -8.67 -4.83 1.81
C PHE A 58 -9.62 -4.74 0.60
N THR A 59 -10.51 -5.72 0.46
CA THR A 59 -11.50 -5.74 -0.61
C THR A 59 -12.50 -4.59 -0.48
N GLU A 60 -13.00 -4.35 0.72
CA GLU A 60 -13.90 -3.22 1.00
C GLU A 60 -13.20 -1.88 0.81
N GLY A 61 -11.91 -1.81 1.12
CA GLY A 61 -11.09 -0.63 0.93
C GLY A 61 -11.01 -0.17 -0.52
N ARG A 62 -11.16 -1.07 -1.47
CA ARG A 62 -11.20 -0.72 -2.89
C ARG A 62 -12.34 0.25 -3.20
N ASN A 63 -13.48 0.09 -2.52
CA ASN A 63 -14.63 0.97 -2.69
C ASN A 63 -14.43 2.33 -2.01
N LYS A 64 -13.45 2.43 -1.12
CA LYS A 64 -13.09 3.66 -0.42
C LYS A 64 -12.02 4.47 -1.14
N LEU A 65 -11.45 3.93 -2.21
CA LEU A 65 -10.42 4.61 -2.99
C LEU A 65 -11.02 5.18 -4.29
N PRO A 66 -10.39 6.21 -4.87
CA PRO A 66 -10.84 6.72 -6.16
C PRO A 66 -10.83 5.60 -7.22
N VAL A 67 -11.71 5.70 -8.21
CA VAL A 67 -11.76 4.71 -9.29
C VAL A 67 -10.47 4.66 -10.09
N THR A 68 -9.66 5.73 -10.04
CA THR A 68 -8.37 5.81 -10.70
C THR A 68 -7.24 5.17 -9.90
N ALA A 69 -7.51 4.67 -8.69
CA ALA A 69 -6.49 4.03 -7.86
C ALA A 69 -5.88 2.83 -8.58
N ARG A 70 -4.57 2.67 -8.42
CA ARG A 70 -3.81 1.58 -9.06
C ARG A 70 -3.39 0.56 -8.01
N TYR A 71 -3.42 -0.72 -8.39
CA TYR A 71 -3.08 -1.83 -7.52
C TYR A 71 -1.98 -2.66 -8.18
N TYR A 72 -0.88 -2.90 -7.46
CA TYR A 72 0.24 -3.71 -7.93
C TYR A 72 0.55 -4.81 -6.94
N GLU A 73 0.44 -6.06 -7.40
CA GLU A 73 0.83 -7.22 -6.61
C GLU A 73 2.31 -7.49 -6.80
N ILE A 74 3.03 -7.67 -5.70
CA ILE A 74 4.44 -8.07 -5.72
C ILE A 74 4.48 -9.58 -5.55
N ALA A 75 4.76 -10.29 -6.65
CA ALA A 75 4.81 -11.76 -6.63
C ALA A 75 5.90 -12.24 -5.67
N GLY A 76 5.53 -13.12 -4.75
CA GLY A 76 6.44 -13.68 -3.75
C GLY A 76 6.69 -12.78 -2.54
N GLY A 77 6.18 -11.56 -2.52
CA GLY A 77 6.30 -10.68 -1.37
C GLY A 77 5.28 -10.99 -0.28
N ASN A 78 5.56 -10.54 0.94
CA ASN A 78 4.63 -10.67 2.07
C ASN A 78 4.43 -9.33 2.77
N HIS A 79 3.76 -9.35 3.93
CA HIS A 79 3.44 -8.11 4.65
C HIS A 79 4.70 -7.47 5.24
N SER A 80 5.50 -8.24 5.96
CA SER A 80 6.69 -7.73 6.66
C SER A 80 7.84 -7.36 5.73
N GLY A 81 7.84 -7.86 4.49
CA GLY A 81 8.91 -7.61 3.53
C GLY A 81 9.01 -6.17 3.03
N PHE A 82 8.03 -5.32 3.34
CA PHE A 82 8.12 -3.90 3.03
C PHE A 82 9.07 -3.12 3.95
N GLY A 83 9.50 -3.72 5.05
CA GLY A 83 10.39 -3.08 6.01
C GLY A 83 11.51 -4.00 6.47
N ASN A 84 12.36 -3.49 7.35
CA ASN A 84 13.53 -4.22 7.86
C ASN A 84 13.33 -4.71 9.30
N TYR A 85 12.12 -4.96 9.72
CA TYR A 85 11.81 -5.40 11.08
C TYR A 85 11.70 -6.92 11.21
N GLY A 86 12.16 -7.66 10.20
CA GLY A 86 12.17 -9.12 10.23
C GLY A 86 10.80 -9.74 9.99
N GLU A 87 10.70 -11.03 10.27
CA GLU A 87 9.46 -11.78 10.09
C GLU A 87 8.42 -11.35 11.12
N GLN A 88 7.18 -11.26 10.68
CA GLN A 88 6.05 -10.92 11.54
C GLN A 88 5.20 -12.16 11.75
N SER A 89 4.84 -12.43 13.00
CA SER A 89 4.02 -13.59 13.35
C SER A 89 2.69 -13.57 12.59
N GLY A 90 2.34 -14.70 11.99
CA GLY A 90 1.10 -14.83 11.22
C GLY A 90 1.21 -14.43 9.75
N ASP A 91 2.35 -13.90 9.33
CA ASP A 91 2.57 -13.55 7.94
C ASP A 91 2.83 -14.79 7.07
N GLY A 92 2.61 -14.65 5.78
CA GLY A 92 2.95 -15.67 4.80
C GLY A 92 4.46 -15.78 4.59
N ILE A 93 4.88 -16.90 4.01
CA ILE A 93 6.29 -17.16 3.71
C ILE A 93 6.60 -16.53 2.34
N ALA A 94 7.44 -15.50 2.33
CA ALA A 94 7.86 -14.86 1.10
C ALA A 94 8.80 -15.78 0.30
N SER A 95 8.68 -15.74 -1.01
CA SER A 95 9.61 -16.42 -1.91
C SER A 95 10.73 -15.50 -2.40
N ILE A 96 10.65 -14.21 -2.10
CA ILE A 96 11.71 -13.22 -2.36
C ILE A 96 12.18 -12.63 -1.04
N SER A 97 13.40 -12.09 -1.02
CA SER A 97 13.93 -11.44 0.17
C SER A 97 13.25 -10.09 0.40
N SER A 98 13.32 -9.58 1.63
CA SER A 98 12.82 -8.24 1.93
C SER A 98 13.58 -7.18 1.12
N ALA A 99 14.86 -7.37 0.89
CA ALA A 99 15.65 -6.47 0.05
C ALA A 99 15.12 -6.44 -1.39
N GLU A 100 14.79 -7.59 -1.95
CA GLU A 100 14.19 -7.67 -3.29
C GLU A 100 12.81 -7.01 -3.32
N GLN A 101 11.97 -7.27 -2.31
CA GLN A 101 10.65 -6.68 -2.22
C GLN A 101 10.72 -5.15 -2.14
N GLN A 102 11.65 -4.64 -1.35
CA GLN A 102 11.87 -3.20 -1.22
C GLN A 102 12.38 -2.59 -2.52
N ALA A 103 13.29 -3.27 -3.21
CA ALA A 103 13.81 -2.80 -4.50
C ALA A 103 12.69 -2.73 -5.56
N ILE A 104 11.83 -3.75 -5.63
CA ILE A 104 10.67 -3.76 -6.52
C ILE A 104 9.71 -2.63 -6.17
N THR A 105 9.45 -2.43 -4.88
CA THR A 105 8.58 -1.37 -4.39
C THR A 105 9.08 0.01 -4.81
N ILE A 106 10.36 0.29 -4.57
CA ILE A 106 10.97 1.56 -4.92
C ILE A 106 10.92 1.79 -6.43
N ALA A 107 11.28 0.78 -7.22
CA ALA A 107 11.27 0.88 -8.67
C ALA A 107 9.85 1.20 -9.19
N LYS A 108 8.84 0.55 -8.64
CA LYS A 108 7.44 0.77 -9.04
C LYS A 108 6.97 2.17 -8.65
N ILE A 109 7.29 2.62 -7.45
CA ILE A 109 6.95 3.96 -6.98
C ILE A 109 7.59 5.02 -7.89
N MET A 110 8.87 4.87 -8.21
CA MET A 110 9.56 5.81 -9.08
C MET A 110 9.00 5.82 -10.50
N GLU A 111 8.64 4.64 -11.02
CA GLU A 111 8.00 4.54 -12.32
C GLU A 111 6.68 5.31 -12.37
N ILE A 112 5.85 5.17 -11.33
CA ILE A 112 4.53 5.78 -11.26
C ILE A 112 4.63 7.29 -11.05
N TRP A 113 5.41 7.74 -10.08
CA TRP A 113 5.45 9.15 -9.69
C TRP A 113 6.37 9.99 -10.58
N LYS A 114 7.36 9.38 -11.21
CA LYS A 114 8.28 10.07 -12.10
C LYS A 114 7.61 10.54 -13.40
N GLY A 115 6.58 9.84 -13.85
CA GLY A 115 5.86 10.16 -15.06
C GLY A 115 4.89 11.34 -14.94
N ASN A 116 4.79 11.89 -13.74
CA ASN A 116 3.91 13.01 -13.47
C ASN A 116 4.71 14.33 -13.41
#